data_83667f8bcf7f09d51a179af9ec234cfb
#
_entry.id   83667f8bcf7f09d51a179af9ec234cfb
#
_cell.length_a   1.000
_cell.length_b   1.000
_cell.length_c   1.000
_cell.angle_alpha   90.00
_cell.angle_beta   90.00
_cell.angle_gamma   90.00
#
_symmetry.space_group_name_H-M   'P 1'
#
loop_
_entity.id
_entity.type
_entity.pdbx_description
1 polymer ?
#
loop_
_entity_poly.entity_id
_entity_poly.type
_entity_poly.pdbx_seq_one_letter_code
_entity_poly.pdbx_strand_id
1 'polypeptide(L)'
;MGRVAFYICGLLTGLALAFAIPKGKAHDADTLANNAPQKNPLFINMTSGDSWRGWMGLHFAHATLKQGHPVAIFLNLDAVKLAAKSGEQEKKPSMSRVPREVLADFIKDGGTVLMCGPCMTEFGLKLDDLIPGVQMGRPGYTQGFIFAENARTLTW
;
A
#
# COMPACT_ATOMS: atom_id res chain seq x y z
N MET A 1 -88.42 -10.33 -25.00
CA MET A 1 -87.89 -9.93 -23.67
C MET A 1 -86.44 -10.36 -23.63
N GLY A 2 -85.52 -9.52 -24.06
CA GLY A 2 -84.07 -9.82 -24.08
C GLY A 2 -83.37 -8.67 -23.42
N ARG A 3 -82.63 -8.94 -22.34
CA ARG A 3 -81.80 -7.98 -21.63
C ARG A 3 -80.41 -7.97 -22.25
N VAL A 4 -79.99 -6.86 -22.81
CA VAL A 4 -78.68 -6.61 -23.33
C VAL A 4 -77.77 -6.16 -22.16
N ALA A 5 -76.70 -6.93 -21.85
CA ALA A 5 -75.72 -6.57 -20.88
C ALA A 5 -74.54 -5.89 -21.58
N PHE A 6 -74.27 -4.62 -21.21
CA PHE A 6 -73.10 -3.87 -21.66
C PHE A 6 -71.92 -4.25 -20.79
N TYR A 7 -70.82 -4.83 -21.37
CA TYR A 7 -69.52 -4.97 -20.77
C TYR A 7 -68.74 -3.73 -21.10
N ILE A 8 -68.40 -2.95 -20.09
CA ILE A 8 -67.43 -1.83 -20.18
C ILE A 8 -66.05 -2.42 -19.97
N CYS A 9 -65.27 -2.50 -21.05
CA CYS A 9 -63.88 -2.90 -21.01
C CYS A 9 -63.02 -1.69 -20.58
N GLY A 10 -62.61 -1.65 -19.32
CA GLY A 10 -61.71 -0.61 -18.80
C GLY A 10 -60.25 -0.87 -19.24
N LEU A 11 -59.76 -0.06 -20.16
CA LEU A 11 -58.35 -0.01 -20.49
C LEU A 11 -57.58 0.71 -19.39
N LEU A 12 -56.89 -0.05 -18.55
CA LEU A 12 -55.85 0.44 -17.63
C LEU A 12 -54.56 0.64 -18.41
N THR A 13 -54.27 1.85 -18.85
CA THR A 13 -53.00 2.26 -19.39
C THR A 13 -52.02 2.45 -18.22
N GLY A 14 -51.28 1.40 -17.91
CA GLY A 14 -50.17 1.48 -16.96
C GLY A 14 -49.00 2.28 -17.52
N LEU A 15 -48.82 3.51 -17.04
CA LEU A 15 -47.65 4.35 -17.34
C LEU A 15 -46.46 3.82 -16.57
N ALA A 16 -45.61 2.99 -17.20
CA ALA A 16 -44.36 2.54 -16.64
C ALA A 16 -43.36 3.69 -16.69
N LEU A 17 -43.15 4.39 -15.58
CA LEU A 17 -42.02 5.29 -15.41
C LEU A 17 -40.72 4.46 -15.35
N ALA A 18 -40.01 4.38 -16.46
CA ALA A 18 -38.65 3.85 -16.47
C ALA A 18 -37.72 4.87 -15.81
N PHE A 19 -37.36 4.62 -14.55
CA PHE A 19 -36.23 5.33 -13.91
C PHE A 19 -34.96 4.93 -14.60
N ALA A 20 -34.47 5.78 -15.49
CA ALA A 20 -33.11 5.66 -16.03
C ALA A 20 -32.11 5.97 -14.91
N ILE A 21 -31.52 4.92 -14.31
CA ILE A 21 -30.39 5.06 -13.40
C ILE A 21 -29.22 5.56 -14.27
N PRO A 22 -28.65 6.75 -14.00
CA PRO A 22 -27.49 7.19 -14.74
C PRO A 22 -26.35 6.17 -14.49
N LYS A 23 -25.90 5.52 -15.53
CA LYS A 23 -24.65 4.72 -15.48
C LYS A 23 -23.55 5.69 -15.11
N GLY A 24 -23.15 5.68 -13.84
CA GLY A 24 -21.94 6.38 -13.40
C GLY A 24 -20.81 5.91 -14.29
N LYS A 25 -20.11 6.85 -14.94
CA LYS A 25 -18.89 6.54 -15.65
C LYS A 25 -17.93 5.92 -14.64
N ALA A 26 -17.57 4.65 -14.85
CA ALA A 26 -16.43 4.08 -14.15
C ALA A 26 -15.25 5.03 -14.43
N HIS A 27 -14.66 5.57 -13.38
CA HIS A 27 -13.41 6.31 -13.54
C HIS A 27 -12.38 5.27 -14.00
N ASP A 28 -11.94 5.39 -15.23
CA ASP A 28 -10.90 4.54 -15.78
C ASP A 28 -9.67 4.66 -14.89
N ALA A 29 -9.23 3.53 -14.34
CA ALA A 29 -8.02 3.46 -13.53
C ALA A 29 -6.81 4.03 -14.29
N ASP A 30 -6.79 3.89 -15.61
CA ASP A 30 -5.77 4.46 -16.49
C ASP A 30 -5.81 5.99 -16.52
N THR A 31 -6.99 6.61 -16.44
CA THR A 31 -7.12 8.07 -16.38
C THR A 31 -6.59 8.61 -15.05
N LEU A 32 -6.80 7.89 -13.95
CA LEU A 32 -6.23 8.24 -12.65
C LEU A 32 -4.71 8.08 -12.63
N ALA A 33 -4.18 7.05 -13.27
CA ALA A 33 -2.74 6.83 -13.39
C ALA A 33 -2.04 7.91 -14.23
N ASN A 34 -2.65 8.34 -15.33
CA ASN A 34 -2.11 9.38 -16.22
C ASN A 34 -2.21 10.80 -15.64
N ASN A 35 -3.11 11.02 -14.68
CA ASN A 35 -3.22 12.25 -13.92
C ASN A 35 -2.46 12.19 -12.58
N ALA A 36 -1.67 11.14 -12.33
CA ALA A 36 -0.84 11.07 -11.14
C ALA A 36 0.22 12.18 -11.20
N PRO A 37 0.07 13.25 -10.41
CA PRO A 37 0.99 14.38 -10.50
C PRO A 37 2.31 14.00 -9.85
N GLN A 38 3.38 14.32 -10.55
CA GLN A 38 4.71 14.48 -9.96
C GLN A 38 5.23 13.34 -9.05
N LYS A 39 6.52 13.12 -9.07
CA LYS A 39 7.28 12.15 -8.27
C LYS A 39 7.24 12.48 -6.76
N ASN A 40 6.05 12.46 -6.16
CA ASN A 40 5.88 12.76 -4.74
C ASN A 40 6.61 11.74 -3.88
N PRO A 41 7.32 12.16 -2.84
CA PRO A 41 7.95 11.24 -1.90
C PRO A 41 6.92 10.38 -1.16
N LEU A 42 7.24 9.12 -0.94
CA LEU A 42 6.47 8.21 -0.11
C LEU A 42 7.28 7.81 1.12
N PHE A 43 6.72 8.03 2.29
CA PHE A 43 7.25 7.54 3.55
C PHE A 43 6.37 6.39 4.07
N ILE A 44 6.97 5.23 4.30
CA ILE A 44 6.28 4.05 4.83
C ILE A 44 6.73 3.80 6.26
N ASN A 45 5.79 3.90 7.19
CA ASN A 45 5.96 3.49 8.57
C ASN A 45 5.62 1.99 8.67
N MET A 46 6.63 1.13 8.66
CA MET A 46 6.45 -0.32 8.74
C MET A 46 6.59 -0.78 10.18
N THR A 47 5.54 -1.41 10.71
CA THR A 47 5.42 -1.72 12.13
C THR A 47 5.39 -3.22 12.42
N SER A 48 5.13 -4.07 11.43
CA SER A 48 4.98 -5.51 11.60
C SER A 48 6.16 -6.30 11.07
N GLY A 49 6.72 -7.19 11.89
CA GLY A 49 7.72 -8.18 11.52
C GLY A 49 7.15 -9.45 10.89
N ASP A 50 5.84 -9.53 10.69
CA ASP A 50 5.21 -10.64 9.98
C ASP A 50 5.73 -10.72 8.54
N SER A 51 6.19 -11.90 8.14
CA SER A 51 6.83 -12.09 6.83
C SER A 51 5.89 -11.79 5.66
N TRP A 52 4.60 -12.11 5.76
CA TRP A 52 3.65 -11.87 4.69
C TRP A 52 3.33 -10.37 4.54
N ARG A 53 3.05 -9.71 5.67
CA ARG A 53 2.81 -8.25 5.68
C ARG A 53 4.03 -7.49 5.22
N GLY A 54 5.21 -7.83 5.75
CA GLY A 54 6.47 -7.23 5.35
C GLY A 54 6.73 -7.39 3.87
N TRP A 55 6.56 -8.60 3.32
CA TRP A 55 6.74 -8.87 1.90
C TRP A 55 5.82 -8.01 1.02
N MET A 56 4.52 -7.92 1.37
CA MET A 56 3.56 -7.10 0.63
C MET A 56 3.93 -5.61 0.66
N GLY A 57 4.24 -5.08 1.84
CA GLY A 57 4.64 -3.66 1.98
C GLY A 57 5.93 -3.33 1.24
N LEU A 58 6.91 -4.22 1.28
CA LEU A 58 8.17 -4.05 0.57
C LEU A 58 8.00 -4.12 -0.96
N HIS A 59 7.16 -5.01 -1.47
CA HIS A 59 6.83 -5.05 -2.89
C HIS A 59 6.12 -3.77 -3.34
N PHE A 60 5.18 -3.28 -2.57
CA PHE A 60 4.51 -2.00 -2.84
C PHE A 60 5.52 -0.84 -2.87
N ALA A 61 6.37 -0.76 -1.85
CA ALA A 61 7.44 0.24 -1.76
C ALA A 61 8.37 0.19 -2.97
N HIS A 62 8.83 -1.01 -3.33
CA HIS A 62 9.76 -1.21 -4.43
C HIS A 62 9.12 -0.89 -5.79
N ALA A 63 7.88 -1.28 -6.01
CA ALA A 63 7.14 -0.92 -7.22
C ALA A 63 6.97 0.61 -7.35
N THR A 64 6.67 1.29 -6.23
CA THR A 64 6.55 2.75 -6.19
C THR A 64 7.90 3.44 -6.50
N LEU A 65 8.99 2.92 -5.94
CA LEU A 65 10.35 3.41 -6.24
C LEU A 65 10.67 3.26 -7.74
N LYS A 66 10.33 2.12 -8.34
CA LYS A 66 10.54 1.87 -9.79
C LYS A 66 9.70 2.76 -10.69
N GLN A 67 8.61 3.30 -10.21
CA GLN A 67 7.82 4.33 -10.90
C GLN A 67 8.48 5.72 -10.80
N GLY A 68 9.58 5.84 -10.08
CA GLY A 68 10.39 7.05 -9.94
C GLY A 68 9.99 7.95 -8.77
N HIS A 69 9.15 7.48 -7.85
CA HIS A 69 8.88 8.17 -6.61
C HIS A 69 10.04 7.93 -5.62
N PRO A 70 10.57 8.94 -4.95
CA PRO A 70 11.46 8.72 -3.81
C PRO A 70 10.71 7.97 -2.70
N VAL A 71 11.26 6.87 -2.19
CA VAL A 71 10.63 6.07 -1.13
C VAL A 71 11.57 5.88 0.03
N ALA A 72 11.08 6.19 1.24
CA ALA A 72 11.75 5.89 2.50
C ALA A 72 10.86 4.95 3.34
N ILE A 73 11.45 3.89 3.88
CA ILE A 73 10.81 2.95 4.79
C ILE A 73 11.41 3.14 6.18
N PHE A 74 10.59 3.33 7.19
CA PHE A 74 11.00 3.33 8.59
C PHE A 74 10.55 2.02 9.24
N LEU A 75 11.52 1.17 9.56
CA LEU A 75 11.30 -0.08 10.29
C LEU A 75 11.29 0.19 11.79
N ASN A 76 10.18 -0.04 12.42
CA ASN A 76 10.02 0.12 13.86
C ASN A 76 9.22 -1.04 14.47
N LEU A 77 9.12 -1.06 15.79
CA LEU A 77 8.57 -2.20 16.52
C LEU A 77 9.24 -3.50 16.04
N ASP A 78 8.47 -4.55 15.83
CA ASP A 78 9.02 -5.85 15.39
C ASP A 78 9.39 -5.91 13.89
N ALA A 79 9.01 -4.90 13.10
CA ALA A 79 9.46 -4.78 11.71
C ALA A 79 10.99 -4.67 11.57
N VAL A 80 11.71 -4.30 12.63
CA VAL A 80 13.19 -4.28 12.64
C VAL A 80 13.78 -5.65 12.27
N LYS A 81 13.09 -6.75 12.56
CA LYS A 81 13.48 -8.12 12.21
C LYS A 81 13.55 -8.38 10.71
N LEU A 82 12.79 -7.61 9.92
CA LEU A 82 12.78 -7.77 8.45
C LEU A 82 14.15 -7.45 7.82
N ALA A 83 14.96 -6.62 8.48
CA ALA A 83 16.28 -6.24 8.01
C ALA A 83 17.42 -7.04 8.65
N ALA A 84 17.15 -7.94 9.58
CA ALA A 84 18.21 -8.74 10.23
C ALA A 84 18.84 -9.75 9.26
N LYS A 85 20.17 -9.87 9.24
CA LYS A 85 20.91 -10.84 8.42
C LYS A 85 20.57 -12.28 8.78
N SER A 86 20.33 -12.55 10.05
CA SER A 86 19.97 -13.85 10.62
C SER A 86 18.52 -13.88 11.07
N GLY A 87 18.04 -15.02 11.48
CA GLY A 87 16.67 -15.27 11.87
C GLY A 87 15.82 -15.77 10.69
N GLU A 88 14.87 -16.61 11.06
CA GLU A 88 13.94 -17.20 10.10
C GLU A 88 12.90 -16.19 9.66
N GLN A 89 12.63 -16.15 8.37
CA GLN A 89 11.52 -15.42 7.78
C GLN A 89 10.67 -16.42 7.00
N GLU A 90 9.42 -16.56 7.42
CA GLU A 90 8.51 -17.50 6.77
C GLU A 90 8.29 -17.12 5.31
N LYS A 91 8.35 -18.10 4.43
CA LYS A 91 8.05 -17.94 3.00
C LYS A 91 6.72 -18.59 2.68
N LYS A 92 5.71 -17.79 2.37
CA LYS A 92 4.42 -18.28 1.88
C LYS A 92 4.53 -18.76 0.42
N PRO A 93 3.64 -19.64 -0.07
CA PRO A 93 3.68 -20.15 -1.45
C PRO A 93 3.66 -19.08 -2.54
N SER A 94 2.97 -17.96 -2.27
CA SER A 94 2.88 -16.83 -3.20
C SER A 94 4.09 -15.89 -3.18
N MET A 95 4.99 -16.04 -2.21
CA MET A 95 6.20 -15.23 -2.10
C MET A 95 7.31 -15.83 -2.95
N SER A 96 7.85 -15.07 -3.89
CA SER A 96 9.04 -15.49 -4.65
C SER A 96 10.27 -15.57 -3.76
N ARG A 97 10.41 -14.62 -2.81
CA ARG A 97 11.55 -14.45 -1.90
C ARG A 97 11.07 -14.02 -0.52
N VAL A 98 11.93 -14.15 0.49
CA VAL A 98 11.66 -13.64 1.83
C VAL A 98 11.78 -12.11 1.90
N PRO A 99 11.14 -11.44 2.87
CA PRO A 99 11.18 -9.97 3.00
C PRO A 99 12.57 -9.36 2.96
N ARG A 100 13.54 -9.96 3.63
CA ARG A 100 14.94 -9.51 3.68
C ARG A 100 15.56 -9.35 2.30
N GLU A 101 15.30 -10.27 1.39
CA GLU A 101 15.82 -10.23 0.03
C GLU A 101 15.16 -9.13 -0.81
N VAL A 102 13.87 -8.92 -0.62
CA VAL A 102 13.14 -7.82 -1.27
C VAL A 102 13.63 -6.47 -0.76
N LEU A 103 13.89 -6.37 0.54
CA LEU A 103 14.43 -5.16 1.17
C LEU A 103 15.84 -4.83 0.66
N ALA A 104 16.69 -5.86 0.47
CA ALA A 104 18.02 -5.68 -0.08
C ALA A 104 17.98 -5.13 -1.52
N ASP A 105 17.09 -5.63 -2.36
CA ASP A 105 16.91 -5.11 -3.72
C ASP A 105 16.33 -3.68 -3.72
N PHE A 106 15.40 -3.39 -2.84
CA PHE A 106 14.88 -2.02 -2.66
C PHE A 106 16.00 -1.03 -2.32
N ILE A 107 16.90 -1.39 -1.41
CA ILE A 107 18.08 -0.57 -1.06
C ILE A 107 19.01 -0.42 -2.26
N LYS A 108 19.29 -1.51 -2.96
CA LYS A 108 20.16 -1.53 -4.15
C LYS A 108 19.63 -0.61 -5.26
N ASP A 109 18.32 -0.54 -5.41
CA ASP A 109 17.65 0.30 -6.42
C ASP A 109 17.49 1.78 -5.96
N GLY A 110 18.07 2.15 -4.81
CA GLY A 110 18.11 3.52 -4.31
C GLY A 110 17.04 3.89 -3.28
N GLY A 111 16.28 2.92 -2.79
CA GLY A 111 15.34 3.14 -1.70
C GLY A 111 16.05 3.39 -0.36
N THR A 112 15.47 4.23 0.48
CA THR A 112 15.99 4.55 1.81
C THR A 112 15.33 3.67 2.86
N VAL A 113 16.13 3.02 3.71
CA VAL A 113 15.65 2.23 4.85
C VAL A 113 16.21 2.82 6.14
N LEU A 114 15.30 3.25 7.01
CA LEU A 114 15.59 3.80 8.32
C LEU A 114 15.19 2.81 9.40
N MET A 115 16.00 2.71 10.44
CA MET A 115 15.82 1.77 11.54
C MET A 115 15.56 2.48 12.85
N CYS A 116 14.56 2.00 13.60
CA CYS A 116 14.29 2.47 14.96
C CYS A 116 15.34 1.92 15.94
N GLY A 117 16.18 2.77 16.48
CA GLY A 117 17.22 2.38 17.43
C GLY A 117 16.69 1.70 18.71
N PRO A 118 15.73 2.31 19.44
CA PRO A 118 15.11 1.66 20.61
C PRO A 118 14.49 0.30 20.27
N CYS A 119 13.84 0.18 19.11
CA CYS A 119 13.24 -1.09 18.69
C CYS A 119 14.31 -2.16 18.41
N MET A 120 15.43 -1.79 17.81
CA MET A 120 16.57 -2.72 17.66
C MET A 120 17.06 -3.26 19.01
N THR A 121 17.24 -2.35 19.98
CA THR A 121 17.69 -2.72 21.32
C THR A 121 16.74 -3.71 21.98
N GLU A 122 15.43 -3.49 21.86
CA GLU A 122 14.39 -4.38 22.40
C GLU A 122 14.50 -5.80 21.85
N PHE A 123 14.86 -5.94 20.58
CA PHE A 123 15.07 -7.24 19.93
C PHE A 123 16.52 -7.74 19.94
N GLY A 124 17.39 -7.09 20.72
CA GLY A 124 18.81 -7.49 20.84
C GLY A 124 19.62 -7.35 19.57
N LEU A 125 19.17 -6.53 18.60
CA LEU A 125 19.84 -6.31 17.33
C LEU A 125 20.85 -5.16 17.45
N LYS A 126 21.97 -5.33 16.76
CA LYS A 126 22.98 -4.28 16.55
C LYS A 126 23.04 -3.91 15.08
N LEU A 127 23.69 -2.80 14.76
CA LEU A 127 23.81 -2.34 13.36
C LEU A 127 24.49 -3.40 12.47
N ASP A 128 25.50 -4.09 13.01
CA ASP A 128 26.23 -5.15 12.30
C ASP A 128 25.38 -6.39 12.01
N ASP A 129 24.24 -6.55 12.69
CA ASP A 129 23.31 -7.65 12.47
C ASP A 129 22.34 -7.37 11.31
N LEU A 130 22.36 -6.15 10.77
CA LEU A 130 21.44 -5.74 9.69
C LEU A 130 22.07 -5.92 8.31
N ILE A 131 21.21 -6.13 7.31
CA ILE A 131 21.63 -6.13 5.90
C ILE A 131 22.29 -4.79 5.54
N PRO A 132 23.24 -4.77 4.57
CA PRO A 132 23.92 -3.55 4.16
C PRO A 132 22.94 -2.48 3.64
N GLY A 133 23.27 -1.21 3.91
CA GLY A 133 22.52 -0.05 3.41
C GLY A 133 21.37 0.42 4.31
N VAL A 134 21.06 -0.31 5.37
CA VAL A 134 20.13 0.16 6.41
C VAL A 134 20.78 1.30 7.19
N GLN A 135 20.04 2.39 7.39
CA GLN A 135 20.49 3.58 8.09
C GLN A 135 19.76 3.73 9.43
N MET A 136 20.44 4.29 10.43
CA MET A 136 19.79 4.59 11.70
C MET A 136 18.87 5.79 11.57
N GLY A 137 17.61 5.60 11.95
CA GLY A 137 16.67 6.68 12.15
C GLY A 137 17.12 7.58 13.31
N ARG A 138 17.04 8.89 13.14
CA ARG A 138 17.43 9.90 14.12
C ARG A 138 16.41 11.03 14.14
N PRO A 139 16.18 11.68 15.30
CA PRO A 139 15.37 12.87 15.36
C PRO A 139 15.80 13.91 14.30
N GLY A 140 14.87 14.55 13.66
CA GLY A 140 15.11 15.49 12.57
C GLY A 140 15.33 14.81 11.21
N TYR A 141 16.18 13.80 11.15
CA TYR A 141 16.44 13.06 9.90
C TYR A 141 15.24 12.23 9.45
N THR A 142 14.69 11.40 10.33
CA THR A 142 13.51 10.58 10.03
C THR A 142 12.29 11.46 9.72
N GLN A 143 12.05 12.49 10.54
CA GLN A 143 10.96 13.42 10.33
C GLN A 143 11.11 14.23 9.04
N GLY A 144 12.35 14.47 8.58
CA GLY A 144 12.59 15.13 7.30
C GLY A 144 11.93 14.42 6.10
N PHE A 145 11.82 13.09 6.14
CA PHE A 145 11.09 12.35 5.10
C PHE A 145 9.57 12.50 5.22
N ILE A 146 9.05 12.60 6.46
CA ILE A 146 7.61 12.75 6.71
C ILE A 146 7.13 14.13 6.28
N PHE A 147 7.94 15.16 6.57
CA PHE A 147 7.61 16.56 6.31
C PHE A 147 8.20 17.09 5.00
N ALA A 148 8.74 16.23 4.15
CA ALA A 148 9.17 16.64 2.83
C ALA A 148 7.99 17.19 2.01
N GLU A 149 8.26 18.15 1.15
CA GLU A 149 7.22 18.77 0.33
C GLU A 149 6.47 17.70 -0.49
N ASN A 150 5.15 17.75 -0.45
CA ASN A 150 4.24 16.80 -1.12
C ASN A 150 4.43 15.33 -0.71
N ALA A 151 5.11 15.03 0.41
CA ALA A 151 5.23 13.66 0.90
C ALA A 151 3.86 13.04 1.20
N ARG A 152 3.78 11.74 0.94
CA ARG A 152 2.66 10.90 1.37
C ARG A 152 3.18 9.92 2.41
N THR A 153 2.37 9.66 3.41
CA THR A 153 2.70 8.70 4.47
C THR A 153 1.75 7.52 4.44
N LEU A 154 2.30 6.33 4.64
CA LEU A 154 1.56 5.08 4.74
C LEU A 154 2.05 4.31 5.95
N THR A 155 1.13 3.76 6.75
CA THR A 155 1.47 2.81 7.82
C THR A 155 1.10 1.40 7.38
N TRP A 156 2.04 0.47 7.60
CA TRP A 156 1.93 -0.92 7.17
C TRP A 156 2.10 -1.90 8.33
#